data_6506d90f71ca976c7dbc8554aefd3941
#
_entry.id   6506d90f71ca976c7dbc8554aefd3941
#
_cell.length_a   1.000
_cell.length_b   1.000
_cell.length_c   1.000
_cell.angle_alpha   90.00
_cell.angle_beta   90.00
_cell.angle_gamma   90.00
#
_symmetry.space_group_name_H-M   'P 1'
#
loop_
_entity.id
_entity.type
_entity.pdbx_description
1 polymer ?
#
loop_
_entity_poly.entity_id
_entity_poly.type
_entity_poly.pdbx_seq_one_letter_code
_entity_poly.pdbx_strand_id
1 'polypeptide(L)'
;MISGGSPFARRVRTVLWLLAAGVCSPAAVAAEAADSAGWDIKRLMQDLGQVKTAKGRFVERRHLAILNAPLEFSGTLVYIAPSRLEKHTLAPRPETLVLEREELTIESKERNQRRTLALQDYPLIRAFVESIRSTLAGDLPTLTRLYQVGLDGGERRWRLTLKPNEPGMQDVVSEIRISGDRNWINAIEIIETNGDRSVMTITRDGP
;
A
#
# COMPACT_ATOMS: atom_id res chain seq x y z
N MET A 1 -27.24 52.20 -15.41
CA MET A 1 -26.21 53.22 -15.20
C MET A 1 -24.88 52.48 -15.00
N ILE A 2 -24.06 52.59 -16.05
CA ILE A 2 -22.60 52.67 -16.07
C ILE A 2 -21.86 51.47 -15.47
N SER A 3 -21.36 50.51 -16.22
CA SER A 3 -20.20 50.54 -17.13
C SER A 3 -18.87 50.75 -16.37
N GLY A 4 -18.04 49.72 -16.43
CA GLY A 4 -16.64 49.77 -15.97
C GLY A 4 -15.92 48.49 -16.33
N GLY A 5 -15.75 48.21 -17.59
CA GLY A 5 -14.82 47.22 -18.10
C GLY A 5 -13.39 47.69 -17.95
N SER A 6 -12.47 46.88 -17.50
CA SER A 6 -11.05 47.11 -17.49
C SER A 6 -10.35 46.20 -18.53
N PRO A 7 -9.53 46.79 -19.41
CA PRO A 7 -8.95 46.11 -20.56
C PRO A 7 -7.53 45.66 -20.31
N PHE A 8 -7.33 44.40 -19.89
CA PHE A 8 -6.01 43.78 -19.88
C PHE A 8 -5.97 42.38 -20.50
N ALA A 9 -6.78 42.19 -21.51
CA ALA A 9 -6.72 40.99 -22.34
C ALA A 9 -6.44 41.41 -23.77
N ARG A 10 -5.18 41.71 -24.11
CA ARG A 10 -4.71 41.70 -25.50
C ARG A 10 -3.23 42.04 -25.55
N ARG A 11 -2.48 41.13 -26.13
CA ARG A 11 -1.07 41.16 -26.56
C ARG A 11 -0.20 40.25 -25.68
N VAL A 12 -0.04 38.99 -26.11
CA VAL A 12 1.12 38.56 -26.91
C VAL A 12 0.67 37.30 -27.70
N ARG A 13 0.22 37.55 -28.91
CA ARG A 13 0.29 36.61 -30.02
C ARG A 13 1.57 36.94 -30.75
N THR A 14 2.30 35.89 -31.14
CA THR A 14 3.17 35.82 -32.29
C THR A 14 4.61 35.48 -31.95
N VAL A 15 5.04 34.43 -32.67
CA VAL A 15 6.41 34.03 -33.02
C VAL A 15 7.07 33.10 -32.01
N LEU A 16 7.07 31.77 -32.21
CA LEU A 16 8.11 31.13 -33.01
C LEU A 16 7.71 29.68 -33.32
N TRP A 17 7.27 29.43 -34.53
CA TRP A 17 7.37 28.10 -35.15
C TRP A 17 8.83 27.94 -35.57
N LEU A 18 9.54 27.04 -34.90
CA LEU A 18 10.77 26.43 -35.45
C LEU A 18 10.86 25.00 -34.96
N LEU A 19 10.56 24.09 -35.85
CA LEU A 19 11.08 22.76 -36.04
C LEU A 19 12.11 22.29 -34.99
N ALA A 20 11.67 21.47 -34.05
CA ALA A 20 12.48 20.38 -33.53
C ALA A 20 11.65 19.12 -33.65
N ALA A 21 11.82 18.44 -34.76
CA ALA A 21 11.44 17.03 -34.89
C ALA A 21 12.28 16.22 -33.90
N GLY A 22 11.83 16.18 -32.65
CA GLY A 22 12.29 15.21 -31.69
C GLY A 22 11.73 13.88 -32.10
N VAL A 23 12.56 13.04 -32.69
CA VAL A 23 12.29 11.63 -32.96
C VAL A 23 12.06 10.98 -31.60
N CYS A 24 10.79 10.93 -31.18
CA CYS A 24 10.36 10.15 -30.06
C CYS A 24 10.56 8.68 -30.47
N SER A 25 11.64 8.07 -30.02
CA SER A 25 11.97 6.67 -30.32
C SER A 25 10.84 5.80 -29.76
N PRO A 26 10.15 5.01 -30.60
CA PRO A 26 9.06 4.13 -30.15
C PRO A 26 9.54 2.95 -29.28
N ALA A 27 10.85 2.82 -29.09
CA ALA A 27 11.45 1.74 -28.31
C ALA A 27 11.13 1.76 -26.80
N ALA A 28 10.91 2.94 -26.20
CA ALA A 28 10.61 3.04 -24.76
C ALA A 28 9.17 2.57 -24.43
N VAL A 29 8.22 2.85 -25.31
CA VAL A 29 6.81 2.42 -25.14
C VAL A 29 6.65 0.92 -25.40
N ALA A 30 7.46 0.35 -26.30
CA ALA A 30 7.43 -1.08 -26.59
C ALA A 30 8.02 -1.93 -25.46
N ALA A 31 8.98 -1.41 -24.69
CA ALA A 31 9.56 -2.12 -23.55
C ALA A 31 8.59 -2.22 -22.35
N GLU A 32 7.79 -1.17 -22.10
CA GLU A 32 6.75 -1.21 -21.07
C GLU A 32 5.56 -2.13 -21.44
N ALA A 33 5.20 -2.18 -22.72
CA ALA A 33 4.15 -3.08 -23.22
C ALA A 33 4.58 -4.54 -23.25
N ALA A 34 5.87 -4.84 -23.43
CA ALA A 34 6.39 -6.21 -23.42
C ALA A 34 6.49 -6.81 -22.02
N ASP A 35 6.73 -5.98 -21.00
CA ASP A 35 6.79 -6.42 -19.58
C ASP A 35 5.39 -6.74 -19.02
N SER A 36 4.32 -6.23 -19.64
CA SER A 36 2.92 -6.49 -19.25
C SER A 36 2.28 -7.69 -19.98
N ALA A 37 2.91 -8.21 -21.02
CA ALA A 37 2.40 -9.36 -21.76
C ALA A 37 2.55 -10.65 -20.93
N GLY A 38 1.45 -11.06 -20.27
CA GLY A 38 1.41 -12.26 -19.42
C GLY A 38 1.54 -12.00 -17.93
N TRP A 39 1.70 -10.74 -17.51
CA TRP A 39 1.65 -10.34 -16.12
C TRP A 39 0.21 -10.03 -15.72
N ASP A 40 -0.33 -10.84 -14.84
CA ASP A 40 -1.68 -10.69 -14.31
C ASP A 40 -1.70 -10.94 -12.79
N ILE A 41 -2.88 -10.75 -12.19
CA ILE A 41 -3.05 -10.95 -10.75
C ILE A 41 -2.75 -12.39 -10.31
N LYS A 42 -3.01 -13.37 -11.16
CA LYS A 42 -2.74 -14.78 -10.83
C LYS A 42 -1.24 -15.01 -10.76
N ARG A 43 -0.50 -14.44 -11.70
CA ARG A 43 0.97 -14.52 -11.72
C ARG A 43 1.56 -13.82 -10.50
N LEU A 44 1.12 -12.61 -10.18
CA LEU A 44 1.54 -11.91 -8.97
C LEU A 44 1.32 -12.75 -7.72
N MET A 45 0.12 -13.31 -7.55
CA MET A 45 -0.20 -14.15 -6.39
C MET A 45 0.63 -15.42 -6.33
N GLN A 46 0.90 -16.07 -7.47
CA GLN A 46 1.79 -17.21 -7.51
C GLN A 46 3.21 -16.87 -7.05
N ASP A 47 3.75 -15.74 -7.50
CA ASP A 47 5.11 -15.32 -7.17
C ASP A 47 5.21 -14.89 -5.70
N LEU A 48 4.22 -14.19 -5.15
CA LEU A 48 4.13 -13.87 -3.72
C LEU A 48 4.03 -15.14 -2.86
N GLY A 49 3.22 -16.10 -3.24
CA GLY A 49 3.02 -17.37 -2.53
C GLY A 49 4.28 -18.26 -2.46
N GLN A 50 5.29 -18.01 -3.31
CA GLN A 50 6.58 -18.73 -3.22
C GLN A 50 7.45 -18.21 -2.06
N VAL A 51 7.18 -17.01 -1.54
CA VAL A 51 7.96 -16.42 -0.45
C VAL A 51 7.65 -17.14 0.86
N LYS A 52 8.62 -17.84 1.42
CA LYS A 52 8.47 -18.57 2.68
C LYS A 52 8.83 -17.71 3.90
N THR A 53 9.81 -16.84 3.75
CA THR A 53 10.21 -15.89 4.78
C THR A 53 10.61 -14.57 4.14
N ALA A 54 10.24 -13.48 4.80
CA ALA A 54 10.69 -12.14 4.42
C ALA A 54 11.00 -11.33 5.66
N LYS A 55 12.06 -10.52 5.59
CA LYS A 55 12.44 -9.55 6.63
C LYS A 55 12.73 -8.21 5.99
N GLY A 56 12.29 -7.14 6.63
CA GLY A 56 12.52 -5.80 6.14
C GLY A 56 12.40 -4.76 7.24
N ARG A 57 12.94 -3.58 6.96
CA ARG A 57 12.74 -2.38 7.78
C ARG A 57 11.59 -1.58 7.22
N PHE A 58 10.82 -0.95 8.08
CA PHE A 58 9.75 -0.06 7.68
C PHE A 58 9.92 1.34 8.25
N VAL A 59 9.41 2.30 7.50
CA VAL A 59 9.04 3.65 7.94
C VAL A 59 7.58 3.86 7.59
N GLU A 60 6.76 4.16 8.59
CA GLU A 60 5.33 4.39 8.44
C GLU A 60 5.02 5.84 8.81
N ARG A 61 4.35 6.57 7.91
CA ARG A 61 3.86 7.92 8.13
C ARG A 61 2.35 7.92 8.18
N ARG A 62 1.79 8.33 9.32
CA ARG A 62 0.35 8.48 9.53
C ARG A 62 -0.04 9.94 9.47
N HIS A 63 -0.81 10.28 8.46
CA HIS A 63 -1.44 11.58 8.30
C HIS A 63 -2.82 11.50 8.93
N LEU A 64 -3.00 12.16 10.06
CA LEU A 64 -4.29 12.26 10.74
C LEU A 64 -4.88 13.63 10.41
N ALA A 65 -6.14 13.67 9.98
CA ALA A 65 -6.83 14.91 9.58
C ALA A 65 -6.81 16.00 10.66
N ILE A 66 -6.71 15.59 11.93
CA ILE A 66 -6.64 16.49 13.08
C ILE A 66 -5.23 17.07 13.34
N LEU A 67 -4.18 16.52 12.72
CA LEU A 67 -2.78 16.91 12.96
C LEU A 67 -2.19 17.67 11.79
N ASN A 68 -1.36 18.69 12.08
CA ASN A 68 -0.67 19.48 11.06
C ASN A 68 0.60 18.78 10.50
N ALA A 69 1.08 17.74 11.17
CA ALA A 69 2.26 16.98 10.74
C ALA A 69 2.00 15.46 10.92
N PRO A 70 2.59 14.63 10.05
CA PRO A 70 2.43 13.18 10.17
C PRO A 70 3.14 12.65 11.42
N LEU A 71 2.58 11.59 11.99
CA LEU A 71 3.26 10.76 12.97
C LEU A 71 4.15 9.75 12.24
N GLU A 72 5.41 9.66 12.62
CA GLU A 72 6.35 8.72 12.02
C GLU A 72 6.66 7.57 12.98
N PHE A 73 6.59 6.36 12.44
CA PHE A 73 6.94 5.12 13.13
C PHE A 73 8.00 4.39 12.31
N SER A 74 8.92 3.71 12.97
CA SER A 74 9.91 2.89 12.29
C SER A 74 10.23 1.63 13.05
N GLY A 75 10.73 0.62 12.33
CA GLY A 75 11.06 -0.66 12.94
C GLY A 75 11.30 -1.76 11.90
N THR A 76 11.02 -2.99 12.28
CA THR A 76 11.24 -4.17 11.46
C THR A 76 9.96 -4.98 11.28
N LEU A 77 9.88 -5.66 10.14
CA LEU A 77 8.80 -6.59 9.79
C LEU A 77 9.40 -7.96 9.53
N VAL A 78 8.68 -8.99 9.96
CA VAL A 78 8.98 -10.38 9.65
C VAL A 78 7.73 -11.07 9.16
N TYR A 79 7.86 -11.79 8.05
CA TYR A 79 6.84 -12.71 7.55
C TYR A 79 7.39 -14.13 7.55
N ILE A 80 6.61 -15.06 8.03
CA ILE A 80 6.87 -16.50 7.96
C ILE A 80 5.59 -17.18 7.49
N ALA A 81 5.69 -17.77 6.29
CA ALA A 81 4.56 -18.45 5.67
C ALA A 81 4.04 -19.61 6.55
N PRO A 82 2.77 -19.91 6.52
CA PRO A 82 1.75 -19.22 5.71
C PRO A 82 1.09 -18.03 6.42
N SER A 83 1.26 -17.82 7.74
CA SER A 83 0.36 -16.95 8.48
C SER A 83 0.98 -16.13 9.61
N ARG A 84 2.28 -16.24 9.84
CA ARG A 84 2.94 -15.48 10.91
C ARG A 84 3.47 -14.15 10.39
N LEU A 85 3.02 -13.06 11.02
CA LEU A 85 3.47 -11.69 10.76
C LEU A 85 3.93 -11.06 12.06
N GLU A 86 5.09 -10.41 12.03
CA GLU A 86 5.59 -9.66 13.17
C GLU A 86 5.91 -8.23 12.73
N LYS A 87 5.47 -7.26 13.53
CA LYS A 87 5.84 -5.85 13.40
C LYS A 87 6.46 -5.40 14.70
N HIS A 88 7.77 -5.11 14.66
CA HIS A 88 8.50 -4.59 15.78
C HIS A 88 8.74 -3.10 15.56
N THR A 89 7.90 -2.27 16.14
CA THR A 89 8.09 -0.82 16.16
C THR A 89 9.20 -0.49 17.14
N LEU A 90 10.17 0.30 16.71
CA LEU A 90 11.31 0.75 17.52
C LEU A 90 11.16 2.22 17.95
N ALA A 91 10.61 3.05 17.06
CA ALA A 91 10.36 4.46 17.33
C ALA A 91 8.95 4.83 16.87
N PRO A 92 8.30 5.83 17.52
CA PRO A 92 8.76 6.61 18.67
C PRO A 92 8.70 5.85 20.00
N ARG A 93 7.90 4.79 20.07
CA ARG A 93 7.74 3.94 21.27
C ARG A 93 7.84 2.48 20.87
N PRO A 94 8.66 1.69 21.56
CA PRO A 94 8.79 0.26 21.29
C PRO A 94 7.47 -0.49 21.54
N GLU A 95 7.01 -1.18 20.49
CA GLU A 95 5.83 -2.03 20.52
C GLU A 95 6.03 -3.21 19.57
N THR A 96 5.61 -4.38 19.99
CA THR A 96 5.64 -5.58 19.17
C THR A 96 4.22 -6.06 18.90
N LEU A 97 3.91 -6.26 17.63
CA LEU A 97 2.69 -6.92 17.16
C LEU A 97 3.09 -8.27 16.57
N VAL A 98 2.51 -9.34 17.07
CA VAL A 98 2.68 -10.69 16.52
C VAL A 98 1.31 -11.24 16.16
N LEU A 99 1.12 -11.45 14.87
CA LEU A 99 -0.01 -12.18 14.35
C LEU A 99 0.43 -13.62 14.12
N GLU A 100 -0.29 -14.55 14.70
CA GLU A 100 -0.10 -15.97 14.47
C GLU A 100 -1.46 -16.66 14.42
N ARG A 101 -1.76 -17.30 13.29
CA ARG A 101 -3.08 -17.92 13.04
C ARG A 101 -4.21 -16.87 13.20
N GLU A 102 -5.08 -17.07 14.19
CA GLU A 102 -6.24 -16.22 14.49
C GLU A 102 -6.03 -15.35 15.74
N GLU A 103 -4.80 -15.19 16.19
CA GLU A 103 -4.45 -14.40 17.37
C GLU A 103 -3.51 -13.26 17.04
N LEU A 104 -3.83 -12.07 17.53
CA LEU A 104 -2.99 -10.88 17.49
C LEU A 104 -2.50 -10.57 18.89
N THR A 105 -1.20 -10.75 19.14
CA THR A 105 -0.56 -10.34 20.39
C THR A 105 0.07 -8.97 20.22
N ILE A 106 -0.24 -8.06 21.15
CA ILE A 106 0.31 -6.71 21.24
C ILE A 106 1.10 -6.62 22.55
N GLU A 107 2.38 -6.28 22.47
CA GLU A 107 3.26 -6.14 23.61
C GLU A 107 3.96 -4.76 23.63
N SER A 108 3.81 -4.04 24.72
CA SER A 108 4.54 -2.80 25.01
C SER A 108 5.35 -2.97 26.27
N LYS A 109 6.69 -3.06 26.13
CA LYS A 109 7.60 -3.21 27.26
C LYS A 109 7.60 -1.99 28.17
N GLU A 110 7.51 -0.78 27.59
CA GLU A 110 7.46 0.46 28.37
C GLU A 110 6.25 0.52 29.33
N ARG A 111 5.11 -0.03 28.88
CA ARG A 111 3.87 -0.04 29.66
C ARG A 111 3.69 -1.30 30.48
N ASN A 112 4.61 -2.24 30.38
CA ASN A 112 4.49 -3.60 30.93
C ASN A 112 3.11 -4.22 30.61
N GLN A 113 2.67 -4.08 29.34
CA GLN A 113 1.38 -4.53 28.88
C GLN A 113 1.56 -5.56 27.78
N ARG A 114 0.84 -6.65 27.91
CA ARG A 114 0.66 -7.67 26.88
C ARG A 114 -0.82 -7.98 26.77
N ARG A 115 -1.32 -7.93 25.54
CA ARG A 115 -2.72 -8.28 25.21
C ARG A 115 -2.73 -9.23 24.04
N THR A 116 -3.56 -10.26 24.13
CA THR A 116 -3.85 -11.17 23.01
C THR A 116 -5.31 -11.01 22.63
N LEU A 117 -5.56 -10.74 21.36
CA LEU A 117 -6.89 -10.58 20.77
C LEU A 117 -7.16 -11.78 19.87
N ALA A 118 -8.26 -12.46 20.09
CA ALA A 118 -8.77 -13.45 19.15
C ALA A 118 -9.45 -12.69 17.99
N LEU A 119 -8.97 -12.85 16.77
CA LEU A 119 -9.44 -12.06 15.60
C LEU A 119 -10.94 -12.28 15.31
N GLN A 120 -11.48 -13.42 15.71
CA GLN A 120 -12.92 -13.71 15.57
C GLN A 120 -13.81 -12.70 16.31
N ASP A 121 -13.30 -12.09 17.39
CA ASP A 121 -14.04 -11.13 18.20
C ASP A 121 -13.93 -9.69 17.64
N TYR A 122 -13.08 -9.50 16.62
CA TYR A 122 -12.78 -8.19 16.02
C TYR A 122 -12.84 -8.24 14.48
N PRO A 123 -14.05 -8.32 13.89
CA PRO A 123 -14.23 -8.57 12.45
C PRO A 123 -13.47 -7.57 11.55
N LEU A 124 -13.43 -6.28 11.91
CA LEU A 124 -12.72 -5.26 11.12
C LEU A 124 -11.20 -5.46 11.15
N ILE A 125 -10.64 -5.77 12.32
CA ILE A 125 -9.20 -6.08 12.45
C ILE A 125 -8.89 -7.34 11.66
N ARG A 126 -9.74 -8.35 11.76
CA ARG A 126 -9.61 -9.61 11.01
C ARG A 126 -9.59 -9.35 9.50
N ALA A 127 -10.55 -8.60 8.97
CA ALA A 127 -10.62 -8.29 7.55
C ALA A 127 -9.34 -7.58 7.07
N PHE A 128 -8.87 -6.59 7.83
CA PHE A 128 -7.61 -5.89 7.54
C PHE A 128 -6.40 -6.84 7.55
N VAL A 129 -6.26 -7.65 8.60
CA VAL A 129 -5.18 -8.63 8.73
C VAL A 129 -5.20 -9.63 7.57
N GLU A 130 -6.40 -10.10 7.19
CA GLU A 130 -6.57 -11.01 6.06
C GLU A 130 -6.12 -10.40 4.73
N SER A 131 -6.30 -9.09 4.51
CA SER A 131 -5.84 -8.45 3.28
C SER A 131 -4.34 -8.60 3.09
N ILE A 132 -3.57 -8.38 4.17
CA ILE A 132 -2.10 -8.48 4.13
C ILE A 132 -1.67 -9.95 4.06
N ARG A 133 -2.27 -10.80 4.91
CA ARG A 133 -1.94 -12.23 4.98
C ARG A 133 -2.20 -12.94 3.65
N SER A 134 -3.39 -12.75 3.07
CA SER A 134 -3.78 -13.36 1.80
C SER A 134 -2.91 -12.86 0.64
N THR A 135 -2.54 -11.58 0.64
CA THR A 135 -1.61 -11.04 -0.36
C THR A 135 -0.24 -11.72 -0.26
N LEU A 136 0.34 -11.79 0.93
CA LEU A 136 1.65 -12.43 1.15
C LEU A 136 1.64 -13.93 0.90
N ALA A 137 0.54 -14.61 1.18
CA ALA A 137 0.36 -16.04 0.92
C ALA A 137 -0.01 -16.36 -0.54
N GLY A 138 -0.33 -15.34 -1.36
CA GLY A 138 -0.82 -15.54 -2.72
C GLY A 138 -2.24 -16.12 -2.79
N ASP A 139 -3.04 -15.96 -1.73
CA ASP A 139 -4.41 -16.48 -1.63
C ASP A 139 -5.41 -15.53 -2.28
N LEU A 140 -5.46 -15.56 -3.62
CA LEU A 140 -6.39 -14.76 -4.40
C LEU A 140 -7.87 -15.05 -4.09
N PRO A 141 -8.32 -16.30 -3.90
CA PRO A 141 -9.70 -16.58 -3.55
C PRO A 141 -10.17 -15.88 -2.27
N THR A 142 -9.38 -15.93 -1.19
CA THR A 142 -9.70 -15.22 0.05
C THR A 142 -9.70 -13.72 -0.16
N LEU A 143 -8.72 -13.18 -0.91
CA LEU A 143 -8.61 -11.76 -1.17
C LEU A 143 -9.81 -11.21 -1.95
N THR A 144 -10.23 -11.90 -3.02
CA THR A 144 -11.38 -11.48 -3.84
C THR A 144 -12.73 -11.66 -3.14
N ARG A 145 -12.83 -12.54 -2.17
CA ARG A 145 -14.02 -12.67 -1.33
C ARG A 145 -14.20 -11.44 -0.43
N LEU A 146 -13.11 -10.89 0.11
CA LEU A 146 -13.14 -9.78 1.07
C LEU A 146 -13.05 -8.40 0.41
N TYR A 147 -12.48 -8.33 -0.80
CA TYR A 147 -12.18 -7.08 -1.49
C TYR A 147 -12.49 -7.13 -2.98
N GLN A 148 -12.87 -5.99 -3.54
CA GLN A 148 -12.71 -5.74 -4.97
C GLN A 148 -11.23 -5.51 -5.21
N VAL A 149 -10.65 -6.31 -6.11
CA VAL A 149 -9.20 -6.34 -6.32
C VAL A 149 -8.88 -5.80 -7.71
N GLY A 150 -8.02 -4.78 -7.77
CA GLY A 150 -7.45 -4.23 -8.99
C GLY A 150 -5.93 -4.42 -9.01
N LEU A 151 -5.35 -4.62 -10.19
CA LEU A 151 -3.91 -4.69 -10.40
C LEU A 151 -3.52 -3.74 -11.51
N ASP A 152 -2.55 -2.87 -11.25
CA ASP A 152 -1.93 -1.96 -12.21
C ASP A 152 -0.43 -2.21 -12.28
N GLY A 153 0.18 -1.92 -13.45
CA GLY A 153 1.61 -2.02 -13.68
C GLY A 153 2.05 -3.37 -14.24
N GLY A 154 3.30 -3.74 -14.00
CA GLY A 154 3.96 -4.95 -14.49
C GLY A 154 4.83 -5.59 -13.42
N GLU A 155 5.58 -6.63 -13.77
CA GLU A 155 6.35 -7.46 -12.83
C GLU A 155 7.29 -6.65 -11.92
N ARG A 156 8.00 -5.66 -12.46
CA ARG A 156 8.97 -4.86 -11.72
C ARG A 156 8.36 -3.71 -10.93
N ARG A 157 7.14 -3.34 -11.24
CA ARG A 157 6.43 -2.25 -10.58
C ARG A 157 4.94 -2.50 -10.68
N TRP A 158 4.38 -3.04 -9.64
CA TRP A 158 2.97 -3.34 -9.56
C TRP A 158 2.31 -2.63 -8.38
N ARG A 159 1.02 -2.40 -8.52
CA ARG A 159 0.14 -1.91 -7.46
C ARG A 159 -1.14 -2.72 -7.42
N LEU A 160 -1.37 -3.32 -6.28
CA LEU A 160 -2.61 -4.00 -5.95
C LEU A 160 -3.50 -3.02 -5.18
N THR A 161 -4.72 -2.84 -5.65
CA THR A 161 -5.73 -1.97 -5.03
C THR A 161 -6.85 -2.84 -4.48
N LEU A 162 -7.15 -2.68 -3.19
CA LEU A 162 -8.13 -3.46 -2.47
C LEU A 162 -9.21 -2.52 -1.93
N LYS A 163 -10.45 -2.65 -2.40
CA LYS A 163 -11.61 -1.93 -1.87
C LYS A 163 -12.49 -2.92 -1.12
N PRO A 164 -12.78 -2.68 0.18
CA PRO A 164 -13.56 -3.62 0.97
C PRO A 164 -14.93 -3.93 0.36
N ASN A 165 -15.35 -5.19 0.46
CA ASN A 165 -16.71 -5.62 0.05
C ASN A 165 -17.70 -5.50 1.22
N GLU A 166 -17.22 -5.62 2.46
CA GLU A 166 -18.06 -5.63 3.65
C GLU A 166 -18.41 -4.21 4.11
N PRO A 167 -19.70 -3.87 4.32
CA PRO A 167 -20.14 -2.51 4.69
C PRO A 167 -19.42 -1.97 5.93
N GLY A 168 -19.29 -2.76 7.00
CA GLY A 168 -18.61 -2.31 8.22
C GLY A 168 -17.14 -1.94 8.01
N MET A 169 -16.47 -2.60 7.05
CA MET A 169 -15.09 -2.24 6.68
C MET A 169 -15.06 -1.01 5.76
N GLN A 170 -16.06 -0.86 4.86
CA GLN A 170 -16.23 0.31 4.01
C GLN A 170 -16.45 1.60 4.81
N ASP A 171 -17.09 1.51 5.98
CA ASP A 171 -17.28 2.66 6.88
C ASP A 171 -15.96 3.19 7.47
N VAL A 172 -14.91 2.37 7.50
CA VAL A 172 -13.62 2.71 8.12
C VAL A 172 -12.52 2.90 7.08
N VAL A 173 -12.41 1.97 6.13
CA VAL A 173 -11.36 1.95 5.12
C VAL A 173 -11.96 2.12 3.73
N SER A 174 -11.54 3.16 3.01
CA SER A 174 -11.96 3.36 1.63
C SER A 174 -11.15 2.49 0.67
N GLU A 175 -9.85 2.33 0.93
CA GLU A 175 -8.94 1.62 0.03
C GLU A 175 -7.65 1.22 0.73
N ILE A 176 -7.12 0.04 0.38
CA ILE A 176 -5.76 -0.39 0.72
C ILE A 176 -4.99 -0.54 -0.60
N ARG A 177 -3.81 0.05 -0.69
CA ARG A 177 -2.89 -0.09 -1.82
C ARG A 177 -1.63 -0.80 -1.38
N ILE A 178 -1.27 -1.85 -2.08
CA ILE A 178 -0.04 -2.60 -1.85
C ILE A 178 0.79 -2.51 -3.12
N SER A 179 2.02 -2.03 -2.99
CA SER A 179 2.91 -1.89 -4.14
C SER A 179 4.18 -2.71 -3.95
N GLY A 180 4.77 -3.13 -5.06
CA GLY A 180 5.96 -3.95 -4.99
C GLY A 180 6.75 -4.06 -6.30
N ASP A 181 7.80 -4.86 -6.22
CA ASP A 181 8.69 -5.25 -7.31
C ASP A 181 8.85 -6.77 -7.26
N ARG A 182 8.48 -7.46 -8.32
CA ARG A 182 8.42 -8.92 -8.39
C ARG A 182 7.64 -9.50 -7.20
N ASN A 183 8.27 -10.33 -6.38
CA ASN A 183 7.68 -10.94 -5.18
C ASN A 183 7.99 -10.19 -3.88
N TRP A 184 8.40 -8.91 -3.95
CA TRP A 184 8.69 -8.08 -2.80
C TRP A 184 7.68 -6.94 -2.67
N ILE A 185 7.03 -6.83 -1.49
CA ILE A 185 6.18 -5.68 -1.14
C ILE A 185 7.08 -4.57 -0.61
N ASN A 186 7.03 -3.40 -1.25
CA ASN A 186 7.83 -2.23 -0.88
C ASN A 186 7.02 -1.09 -0.27
N ALA A 187 5.69 -1.11 -0.41
CA ALA A 187 4.83 -0.13 0.24
C ALA A 187 3.43 -0.68 0.50
N ILE A 188 2.85 -0.24 1.62
CA ILE A 188 1.44 -0.45 1.98
C ILE A 188 0.86 0.91 2.35
N GLU A 189 -0.22 1.28 1.69
CA GLU A 189 -0.97 2.50 1.96
C GLU A 189 -2.40 2.14 2.36
N ILE A 190 -2.89 2.76 3.43
CA ILE A 190 -4.27 2.62 3.92
C ILE A 190 -4.89 4.00 3.86
N ILE A 191 -6.05 4.09 3.22
CA ILE A 191 -6.83 5.31 3.10
C ILE A 191 -8.13 5.08 3.84
N GLU A 192 -8.35 5.87 4.89
CA GLU A 192 -9.56 5.80 5.71
C GLU A 192 -10.63 6.77 5.19
N THR A 193 -11.88 6.49 5.51
CA THR A 193 -13.03 7.29 5.06
C THR A 193 -13.12 8.64 5.74
N ASN A 194 -12.52 8.79 6.95
CA ASN A 194 -12.44 10.04 7.70
C ASN A 194 -11.36 11.01 7.18
N GLY A 195 -10.60 10.62 6.13
CA GLY A 195 -9.50 11.40 5.57
C GLY A 195 -8.13 11.08 6.15
N ASP A 196 -8.03 10.20 7.12
CA ASP A 196 -6.76 9.72 7.63
C ASP A 196 -6.08 8.79 6.61
N ARG A 197 -4.75 8.78 6.65
CA ARG A 197 -3.96 8.00 5.71
C ARG A 197 -2.68 7.50 6.37
N SER A 198 -2.39 6.22 6.22
CA SER A 198 -1.11 5.62 6.60
C SER A 198 -0.34 5.17 5.38
N VAL A 199 0.93 5.51 5.30
CA VAL A 199 1.85 5.05 4.26
C VAL A 199 3.06 4.41 4.91
N MET A 200 3.22 3.11 4.70
CA MET A 200 4.36 2.32 5.16
C MET A 200 5.25 2.01 3.97
N THR A 201 6.50 2.44 4.03
CA THR A 201 7.55 2.05 3.07
C THR A 201 8.39 0.94 3.69
N ILE A 202 8.67 -0.11 2.92
CA ILE A 202 9.37 -1.32 3.37
C ILE A 202 10.63 -1.51 2.53
N THR A 203 11.77 -1.53 3.20
CA THR A 203 13.07 -1.81 2.58
C THR A 203 13.51 -3.22 2.98
N ARG A 204 13.97 -3.99 2.01
CA ARG A 204 14.53 -5.33 2.29
C ARG A 204 15.76 -5.17 3.18
N ASP A 205 15.88 -5.98 4.23
CA ASP A 205 17.18 -6.13 4.88
C ASP A 205 18.12 -6.77 3.87
N GLY A 206 19.28 -6.15 3.68
CA GLY A 206 20.28 -6.64 2.72
C GLY A 206 20.63 -8.10 2.95
N PRO A 207 21.28 -8.73 1.95
CA PRO A 207 21.73 -10.11 2.06
C PRO A 207 22.67 -10.31 3.24
#